data_83bcd5771239c6e7fe846e5bd4008658
#
_entry.id   83bcd5771239c6e7fe846e5bd4008658
#
_cell.length_a   1.000
_cell.length_b   1.000
_cell.length_c   1.000
_cell.angle_alpha   90.00
_cell.angle_beta   90.00
_cell.angle_gamma   90.00
#
_symmetry.space_group_name_H-M   'P 1'
#
loop_
_entity.id
_entity.type
_entity.pdbx_description
1 polymer ?
#
loop_
_entity_poly.entity_id
_entity_poly.type
_entity_poly.pdbx_seq_one_letter_code
_entity_poly.pdbx_strand_id
1 'polypeptide(L)'
;MAASVTQEYRKLILEIRSGKFRPVYMLHGEEGFFIDRISEEIERTCLEEHERDFNQTIVYAIDADADLIKDTCLRFPMMAERQLVIVRELQTWRITELEKLETYLAKPTISTVLVLCYKHKKIDGRKSILKTIQKGGGLVFLSDKVKDENVPDVLIKFAKNQNRKLGPMEAQLLATHLGTDLSKAVKEVEKLCLVTGDDNTITSDLIHRFVGINKDYNVFELQNAIGSRNTMKAMKIAHFFATDQKNNPLPVTIAILNGYSAK
;
A
#
# COMPACT_ATOMS: atom_id res chain seq x y z
N MET A 1 -5.41 -7.41 21.40
CA MET A 1 -5.61 -6.36 20.38
C MET A 1 -5.06 -6.90 19.06
N ALA A 2 -5.85 -6.92 17.99
CA ALA A 2 -5.34 -7.30 16.67
C ALA A 2 -4.23 -6.33 16.27
N ALA A 3 -3.12 -6.86 15.75
CA ALA A 3 -2.04 -6.04 15.22
C ALA A 3 -2.59 -5.16 14.08
N SER A 4 -2.16 -3.90 14.00
CA SER A 4 -2.57 -3.04 12.88
C SER A 4 -2.00 -3.61 11.57
N VAL A 5 -2.71 -3.44 10.45
CA VAL A 5 -2.24 -3.87 9.12
C VAL A 5 -0.79 -3.44 8.84
N THR A 6 -0.41 -2.25 9.31
CA THR A 6 0.95 -1.71 9.19
C THR A 6 2.00 -2.52 9.98
N GLN A 7 1.63 -3.07 11.15
CA GLN A 7 2.54 -3.89 11.96
C GLN A 7 2.74 -5.27 11.33
N GLU A 8 1.65 -5.88 10.85
CA GLU A 8 1.72 -7.17 10.14
C GLU A 8 2.53 -7.04 8.85
N TYR A 9 2.29 -5.99 8.06
CA TYR A 9 3.07 -5.65 6.88
C TYR A 9 4.57 -5.57 7.18
N ARG A 10 4.97 -4.78 8.21
CA ARG A 10 6.39 -4.63 8.58
C ARG A 10 7.03 -5.95 8.98
N LYS A 11 6.34 -6.76 9.77
CA LYS A 11 6.81 -8.09 10.17
C LYS A 11 7.03 -8.97 8.94
N LEU A 12 6.09 -8.98 8.02
CA LEU A 12 6.14 -9.78 6.80
C LEU A 12 7.30 -9.34 5.89
N ILE A 13 7.50 -8.04 5.69
CA ILE A 13 8.63 -7.52 4.90
C ILE A 13 9.98 -7.94 5.51
N LEU A 14 10.13 -7.89 6.83
CA LEU A 14 11.36 -8.35 7.49
C LEU A 14 11.58 -9.86 7.32
N GLU A 15 10.51 -10.67 7.39
CA GLU A 15 10.58 -12.11 7.14
C GLU A 15 11.04 -12.40 5.70
N ILE A 16 10.44 -11.74 4.70
CA ILE A 16 10.79 -11.86 3.28
C ILE A 16 12.26 -11.46 3.06
N ARG A 17 12.71 -10.32 3.59
CA ARG A 17 14.10 -9.85 3.47
C ARG A 17 15.12 -10.76 4.12
N SER A 18 14.72 -11.55 5.10
CA SER A 18 15.58 -12.57 5.70
C SER A 18 15.66 -13.87 4.90
N GLY A 19 15.09 -13.93 3.69
CA GLY A 19 15.08 -15.11 2.82
C GLY A 19 14.09 -16.20 3.24
N LYS A 20 13.17 -15.88 4.16
CA LYS A 20 12.14 -16.83 4.63
C LYS A 20 10.88 -16.66 3.81
N PHE A 21 10.65 -17.60 2.89
CA PHE A 21 9.47 -17.60 2.04
C PHE A 21 8.46 -18.67 2.46
N ARG A 22 7.19 -18.34 2.32
CA ARG A 22 6.08 -19.28 2.46
C ARG A 22 5.75 -19.86 1.08
N PRO A 23 5.24 -21.10 1.00
CA PRO A 23 4.88 -21.70 -0.28
C PRO A 23 3.73 -20.97 -0.98
N VAL A 24 2.85 -20.30 -0.22
CA VAL A 24 1.72 -19.54 -0.75
C VAL A 24 1.54 -18.25 0.03
N TYR A 25 1.39 -17.14 -0.67
CA TYR A 25 0.94 -15.85 -0.14
C TYR A 25 -0.41 -15.50 -0.76
N MET A 26 -1.46 -15.44 0.04
CA MET A 26 -2.74 -14.86 -0.32
C MET A 26 -2.83 -13.45 0.21
N LEU A 27 -2.62 -12.47 -0.67
CA LEU A 27 -2.65 -11.05 -0.35
C LEU A 27 -3.99 -10.49 -0.80
N HIS A 28 -4.88 -10.13 0.12
CA HIS A 28 -6.21 -9.65 -0.25
C HIS A 28 -6.66 -8.49 0.63
N GLY A 29 -7.53 -7.61 0.09
CA GLY A 29 -8.09 -6.51 0.86
C GLY A 29 -8.38 -5.27 0.03
N GLU A 30 -8.90 -4.25 0.71
CA GLU A 30 -9.30 -2.99 0.09
C GLU A 30 -8.09 -2.07 -0.20
N GLU A 31 -7.02 -2.15 0.62
CA GLU A 31 -5.82 -1.35 0.46
C GLU A 31 -4.80 -2.05 -0.46
N GLY A 32 -4.74 -1.61 -1.71
CA GLY A 32 -3.84 -2.17 -2.72
C GLY A 32 -2.36 -1.93 -2.42
N PHE A 33 -2.03 -0.84 -1.73
CA PHE A 33 -0.66 -0.43 -1.47
C PHE A 33 0.19 -1.53 -0.82
N PHE A 34 -0.30 -2.15 0.27
CA PHE A 34 0.48 -3.17 0.97
C PHE A 34 0.60 -4.46 0.14
N ILE A 35 -0.44 -4.80 -0.65
CA ILE A 35 -0.43 -5.98 -1.54
C ILE A 35 0.67 -5.81 -2.58
N ASP A 36 0.72 -4.65 -3.25
CA ASP A 36 1.73 -4.36 -4.26
C ASP A 36 3.14 -4.37 -3.65
N ARG A 37 3.36 -3.71 -2.51
CA ARG A 37 4.67 -3.67 -1.85
C ARG A 37 5.17 -5.04 -1.37
N ILE A 38 4.28 -5.90 -0.86
CA ILE A 38 4.66 -7.27 -0.47
C ILE A 38 5.03 -8.08 -1.72
N SER A 39 4.21 -8.00 -2.76
CA SER A 39 4.46 -8.70 -4.03
C SER A 39 5.77 -8.25 -4.67
N GLU A 40 6.02 -6.94 -4.77
CA GLU A 40 7.27 -6.37 -5.28
C GLU A 40 8.49 -6.80 -4.46
N GLU A 41 8.38 -6.86 -3.13
CA GLU A 41 9.49 -7.29 -2.27
C GLU A 41 9.80 -8.78 -2.46
N ILE A 42 8.77 -9.65 -2.60
CA ILE A 42 8.97 -11.07 -2.92
C ILE A 42 9.61 -11.20 -4.31
N GLU A 43 9.10 -10.49 -5.31
CA GLU A 43 9.64 -10.48 -6.67
C GLU A 43 11.13 -10.09 -6.69
N ARG A 44 11.52 -9.10 -5.90
CA ARG A 44 12.88 -8.60 -5.83
C ARG A 44 13.84 -9.55 -5.12
N THR A 45 13.37 -10.33 -4.13
CA THR A 45 14.24 -11.05 -3.18
C THR A 45 14.14 -12.57 -3.27
N CYS A 46 13.12 -13.11 -3.97
CA CYS A 46 12.87 -14.56 -4.00
C CYS A 46 13.89 -15.32 -4.84
N LEU A 47 14.35 -14.71 -5.93
CA LEU A 47 15.28 -15.30 -6.91
C LEU A 47 16.46 -14.37 -7.16
N GLU A 48 17.63 -14.97 -7.40
CA GLU A 48 18.76 -14.23 -7.93
C GLU A 48 18.50 -13.75 -9.36
N GLU A 49 19.20 -12.70 -9.80
CA GLU A 49 18.94 -12.08 -11.09
C GLU A 49 19.04 -13.08 -12.27
N HIS A 50 20.06 -13.94 -12.23
CA HIS A 50 20.30 -14.94 -13.27
C HIS A 50 19.32 -16.12 -13.27
N GLU A 51 18.54 -16.31 -12.19
CA GLU A 51 17.54 -17.37 -12.08
C GLU A 51 16.17 -16.96 -12.64
N ARG A 52 15.91 -15.65 -12.74
CA ARG A 52 14.56 -15.10 -13.01
C ARG A 52 14.01 -15.50 -14.37
N ASP A 53 14.85 -15.52 -15.40
CA ASP A 53 14.41 -15.81 -16.77
C ASP A 53 13.74 -17.18 -16.92
N PHE A 54 14.14 -18.16 -16.11
CA PHE A 54 13.64 -19.53 -16.16
C PHE A 54 12.69 -19.89 -15.03
N ASN A 55 12.75 -19.16 -13.90
CA ASN A 55 12.06 -19.56 -12.68
C ASN A 55 11.04 -18.51 -12.18
N GLN A 56 10.87 -17.38 -12.88
CA GLN A 56 9.89 -16.37 -12.54
C GLN A 56 8.76 -16.35 -13.56
N THR A 57 7.53 -16.47 -13.08
CA THR A 57 6.33 -16.34 -13.89
C THR A 57 5.42 -15.29 -13.26
N ILE A 58 5.15 -14.21 -13.99
CA ILE A 58 4.21 -13.16 -13.56
C ILE A 58 3.08 -13.12 -14.58
N VAL A 59 1.87 -13.35 -14.13
CA VAL A 59 0.68 -13.35 -14.97
C VAL A 59 -0.42 -12.47 -14.39
N TYR A 60 -1.26 -11.94 -15.26
CA TYR A 60 -2.51 -11.32 -14.85
C TYR A 60 -3.63 -12.36 -14.87
N ALA A 61 -4.47 -12.35 -13.87
CA ALA A 61 -5.54 -13.33 -13.74
C ALA A 61 -6.54 -13.31 -14.92
N ILE A 62 -6.66 -12.18 -15.62
CA ILE A 62 -7.50 -12.09 -16.82
C ILE A 62 -6.95 -12.93 -17.98
N ASP A 63 -5.65 -13.18 -18.02
CA ASP A 63 -4.96 -13.92 -19.08
C ASP A 63 -4.66 -15.38 -18.68
N ALA A 64 -5.13 -15.83 -17.53
CA ALA A 64 -4.84 -17.15 -16.97
C ALA A 64 -6.07 -17.75 -16.30
N ASP A 65 -6.11 -19.06 -16.18
CA ASP A 65 -7.07 -19.82 -15.38
C ASP A 65 -6.38 -20.60 -14.25
N ALA A 66 -7.16 -21.20 -13.39
CA ALA A 66 -6.65 -21.95 -12.23
C ALA A 66 -5.80 -23.16 -12.63
N ASP A 67 -6.14 -23.83 -13.75
CA ASP A 67 -5.41 -25.01 -14.21
C ASP A 67 -4.01 -24.61 -14.70
N LEU A 68 -3.90 -23.53 -15.50
CA LEU A 68 -2.61 -22.99 -15.94
C LEU A 68 -1.71 -22.61 -14.75
N ILE A 69 -2.27 -21.95 -13.74
CA ILE A 69 -1.52 -21.56 -12.54
C ILE A 69 -1.05 -22.79 -11.76
N LYS A 70 -1.92 -23.79 -11.60
CA LYS A 70 -1.61 -25.05 -10.93
C LYS A 70 -0.50 -25.80 -11.66
N ASP A 71 -0.61 -25.95 -12.99
CA ASP A 71 0.39 -26.63 -13.80
C ASP A 71 1.74 -25.91 -13.74
N THR A 72 1.73 -24.58 -13.77
CA THR A 72 2.95 -23.77 -13.61
C THR A 72 3.58 -24.00 -12.25
N CYS A 73 2.78 -24.02 -11.17
CA CYS A 73 3.27 -24.24 -9.81
C CYS A 73 3.80 -25.68 -9.55
N LEU A 74 3.42 -26.66 -10.37
CA LEU A 74 3.88 -28.05 -10.27
C LEU A 74 5.20 -28.29 -11.01
N ARG A 75 5.69 -27.35 -11.79
CA ARG A 75 6.99 -27.47 -12.48
C ARG A 75 8.13 -27.45 -11.47
N PHE A 76 9.22 -28.08 -11.83
CA PHE A 76 10.46 -28.00 -11.06
C PHE A 76 11.26 -26.76 -11.47
N PRO A 77 11.89 -26.06 -10.52
CA PRO A 77 12.79 -24.96 -10.84
C PRO A 77 14.00 -25.45 -11.66
N MET A 78 14.46 -24.62 -12.59
CA MET A 78 15.62 -24.89 -13.42
C MET A 78 16.88 -24.25 -12.82
N MET A 79 17.82 -25.08 -12.39
CA MET A 79 19.10 -24.63 -11.81
C MET A 79 18.96 -23.62 -10.65
N ALA A 80 17.85 -23.68 -9.90
CA ALA A 80 17.53 -22.84 -8.77
C ALA A 80 16.88 -23.65 -7.65
N GLU A 81 16.93 -23.15 -6.42
CA GLU A 81 16.26 -23.80 -5.29
C GLU A 81 14.73 -23.72 -5.38
N ARG A 82 14.21 -22.68 -6.02
CA ARG A 82 12.77 -22.41 -6.09
C ARG A 82 12.38 -21.69 -7.37
N GLN A 83 11.07 -21.71 -7.63
CA GLN A 83 10.45 -20.88 -8.64
C GLN A 83 9.47 -19.91 -7.98
N LEU A 84 9.20 -18.79 -8.65
CA LEU A 84 8.25 -17.75 -8.23
C LEU A 84 7.12 -17.64 -9.24
N VAL A 85 5.89 -17.74 -8.75
CA VAL A 85 4.68 -17.53 -9.56
C VAL A 85 3.86 -16.42 -8.92
N ILE A 86 3.66 -15.30 -9.62
CA ILE A 86 2.85 -14.17 -9.15
C ILE A 86 1.62 -14.03 -10.03
N VAL A 87 0.44 -14.09 -9.42
CA VAL A 87 -0.84 -13.85 -10.10
C VAL A 87 -1.37 -12.49 -9.66
N ARG A 88 -1.34 -11.52 -10.59
CA ARG A 88 -1.82 -10.16 -10.38
C ARG A 88 -3.29 -10.03 -10.75
N GLU A 89 -3.99 -9.07 -10.13
CA GLU A 89 -5.40 -8.71 -10.41
C GLU A 89 -6.38 -9.88 -10.24
N LEU A 90 -6.14 -10.73 -9.24
CA LEU A 90 -6.92 -11.96 -9.01
C LEU A 90 -8.41 -11.69 -8.74
N GLN A 91 -8.79 -10.46 -8.37
CA GLN A 91 -10.19 -10.05 -8.20
C GLN A 91 -11.00 -10.02 -9.49
N THR A 92 -10.37 -10.21 -10.64
CA THR A 92 -11.05 -10.41 -11.94
C THR A 92 -11.64 -11.82 -12.04
N TRP A 93 -11.10 -12.78 -11.29
CA TRP A 93 -11.66 -14.13 -11.23
C TRP A 93 -12.94 -14.16 -10.40
N ARG A 94 -13.85 -15.07 -10.81
CA ARG A 94 -14.92 -15.48 -9.91
C ARG A 94 -14.33 -16.31 -8.77
N ILE A 95 -14.96 -16.27 -7.61
CA ILE A 95 -14.50 -17.04 -6.45
C ILE A 95 -14.43 -18.55 -6.73
N THR A 96 -15.33 -19.05 -7.57
CA THR A 96 -15.36 -20.46 -8.03
C THR A 96 -14.11 -20.84 -8.82
N GLU A 97 -13.51 -19.91 -9.56
CA GLU A 97 -12.26 -20.16 -10.25
C GLU A 97 -11.09 -20.26 -9.27
N LEU A 98 -11.04 -19.36 -8.29
CA LEU A 98 -10.05 -19.41 -7.23
C LEU A 98 -10.16 -20.72 -6.40
N GLU A 99 -11.38 -21.20 -6.14
CA GLU A 99 -11.63 -22.44 -5.40
C GLU A 99 -11.09 -23.70 -6.11
N LYS A 100 -10.91 -23.69 -7.43
CA LYS A 100 -10.24 -24.78 -8.16
C LYS A 100 -8.79 -25.00 -7.75
N LEU A 101 -8.13 -23.97 -7.22
CA LEU A 101 -6.77 -24.10 -6.68
C LEU A 101 -6.73 -24.81 -5.32
N GLU A 102 -7.87 -25.08 -4.66
CA GLU A 102 -7.92 -25.55 -3.27
C GLU A 102 -7.14 -26.85 -3.05
N THR A 103 -7.14 -27.77 -4.01
CA THR A 103 -6.35 -29.01 -3.95
C THR A 103 -4.85 -28.77 -3.92
N TYR A 104 -4.35 -27.84 -4.74
CA TYR A 104 -2.95 -27.43 -4.74
C TYR A 104 -2.60 -26.67 -3.45
N LEU A 105 -3.45 -25.73 -3.03
CA LEU A 105 -3.24 -24.91 -1.85
C LEU A 105 -3.22 -25.71 -0.55
N ALA A 106 -3.87 -26.87 -0.51
CA ALA A 106 -3.83 -27.79 0.63
C ALA A 106 -2.47 -28.48 0.79
N LYS A 107 -1.75 -28.72 -0.32
CA LYS A 107 -0.43 -29.36 -0.35
C LYS A 107 0.43 -28.71 -1.44
N PRO A 108 0.89 -27.48 -1.22
CA PRO A 108 1.66 -26.76 -2.22
C PRO A 108 3.07 -27.36 -2.39
N THR A 109 3.63 -27.20 -3.58
CA THR A 109 5.01 -27.61 -3.89
C THR A 109 5.99 -26.75 -3.08
N ILE A 110 6.87 -27.37 -2.33
CA ILE A 110 7.82 -26.68 -1.43
C ILE A 110 8.81 -25.79 -2.20
N SER A 111 9.19 -26.20 -3.41
CA SER A 111 10.09 -25.44 -4.29
C SER A 111 9.37 -24.30 -5.07
N THR A 112 8.08 -24.06 -4.80
CA THR A 112 7.34 -22.99 -5.46
C THR A 112 6.88 -21.95 -4.43
N VAL A 113 7.08 -20.67 -4.76
CA VAL A 113 6.50 -19.53 -4.05
C VAL A 113 5.37 -18.98 -4.91
N LEU A 114 4.13 -19.21 -4.51
CA LEU A 114 2.94 -18.70 -5.19
C LEU A 114 2.42 -17.45 -4.48
N VAL A 115 2.29 -16.34 -5.21
CA VAL A 115 1.76 -15.07 -4.71
C VAL A 115 0.46 -14.74 -5.43
N LEU A 116 -0.63 -14.69 -4.70
CA LEU A 116 -1.97 -14.41 -5.18
C LEU A 116 -2.39 -13.00 -4.74
N CYS A 117 -2.44 -12.05 -5.69
CA CYS A 117 -2.75 -10.64 -5.42
C CYS A 117 -4.22 -10.34 -5.75
N TYR A 118 -5.06 -10.22 -4.71
CA TYR A 118 -6.50 -9.94 -4.82
C TYR A 118 -6.79 -8.56 -4.23
N LYS A 119 -6.83 -7.53 -5.08
CA LYS A 119 -6.93 -6.12 -4.67
C LYS A 119 -8.35 -5.58 -4.65
N HIS A 120 -8.53 -4.47 -3.93
CA HIS A 120 -9.76 -3.66 -3.87
C HIS A 120 -11.00 -4.36 -3.30
N LYS A 121 -10.88 -5.61 -2.90
CA LYS A 121 -11.96 -6.40 -2.29
C LYS A 121 -11.40 -7.33 -1.23
N LYS A 122 -12.24 -7.69 -0.26
CA LYS A 122 -11.93 -8.73 0.72
C LYS A 122 -12.54 -10.05 0.26
N ILE A 123 -11.79 -11.13 0.42
CA ILE A 123 -12.37 -12.46 0.37
C ILE A 123 -13.08 -12.69 1.71
N ASP A 124 -14.30 -13.22 1.67
CA ASP A 124 -15.05 -13.55 2.90
C ASP A 124 -14.23 -14.51 3.77
N GLY A 125 -13.92 -14.12 4.99
CA GLY A 125 -13.12 -14.91 5.94
C GLY A 125 -13.69 -16.27 6.29
N ARG A 126 -14.98 -16.54 5.97
CA ARG A 126 -15.65 -17.84 6.14
C ARG A 126 -15.29 -18.84 5.04
N LYS A 127 -14.74 -18.38 3.90
CA LYS A 127 -14.37 -19.24 2.78
C LYS A 127 -13.30 -20.26 3.20
N SER A 128 -13.51 -21.52 2.84
CA SER A 128 -12.60 -22.65 3.14
C SER A 128 -11.20 -22.43 2.64
N ILE A 129 -11.06 -21.81 1.47
CA ILE A 129 -9.79 -21.59 0.79
C ILE A 129 -8.76 -20.84 1.66
N LEU A 130 -9.17 -19.84 2.45
CA LEU A 130 -8.27 -19.11 3.33
C LEU A 130 -7.69 -20.02 4.43
N LYS A 131 -8.54 -20.89 4.99
CA LYS A 131 -8.12 -21.89 5.98
C LYS A 131 -7.23 -22.97 5.35
N THR A 132 -7.54 -23.38 4.13
CA THR A 132 -6.76 -24.36 3.37
C THR A 132 -5.34 -23.85 3.12
N ILE A 133 -5.19 -22.59 2.69
CA ILE A 133 -3.88 -21.95 2.51
C ILE A 133 -3.07 -21.98 3.82
N GLN A 134 -3.68 -21.59 4.94
CA GLN A 134 -2.99 -21.57 6.24
C GLN A 134 -2.58 -22.99 6.69
N LYS A 135 -3.44 -23.99 6.50
CA LYS A 135 -3.12 -25.38 6.80
C LYS A 135 -2.00 -25.95 5.92
N GLY A 136 -1.94 -25.52 4.67
CA GLY A 136 -0.86 -25.86 3.72
C GLY A 136 0.47 -25.13 3.97
N GLY A 137 0.60 -24.37 5.07
CA GLY A 137 1.81 -23.61 5.42
C GLY A 137 1.93 -22.26 4.73
N GLY A 138 0.90 -21.85 3.97
CA GLY A 138 0.83 -20.53 3.33
C GLY A 138 0.45 -19.42 4.33
N LEU A 139 0.55 -18.19 3.87
CA LEU A 139 0.21 -16.98 4.60
C LEU A 139 -0.99 -16.29 3.96
N VAL A 140 -1.94 -15.87 4.77
CA VAL A 140 -3.04 -15.00 4.36
C VAL A 140 -2.81 -13.64 4.99
N PHE A 141 -2.65 -12.61 4.16
CA PHE A 141 -2.50 -11.21 4.57
C PHE A 141 -3.75 -10.43 4.18
N LEU A 142 -4.44 -9.90 5.19
CA LEU A 142 -5.59 -9.02 4.99
C LEU A 142 -5.13 -7.56 4.97
N SER A 143 -5.17 -6.96 3.81
CA SER A 143 -4.83 -5.55 3.59
C SER A 143 -6.07 -4.67 3.79
N ASP A 144 -6.37 -4.37 5.05
CA ASP A 144 -7.47 -3.47 5.39
C ASP A 144 -7.13 -2.03 5.05
N LYS A 145 -8.17 -1.26 4.68
CA LYS A 145 -8.02 0.17 4.42
C LYS A 145 -7.47 0.88 5.65
N VAL A 146 -6.44 1.68 5.43
CA VAL A 146 -5.90 2.54 6.49
C VAL A 146 -6.91 3.66 6.75
N LYS A 147 -7.26 3.86 8.03
CA LYS A 147 -8.11 4.96 8.41
C LYS A 147 -7.41 6.30 8.15
N ASP A 148 -8.15 7.30 7.71
CA ASP A 148 -7.62 8.62 7.34
C ASP A 148 -6.78 9.24 8.45
N GLU A 149 -7.18 9.08 9.70
CA GLU A 149 -6.45 9.53 10.89
C GLU A 149 -5.05 8.90 11.05
N ASN A 150 -4.82 7.72 10.47
CA ASN A 150 -3.58 6.98 10.56
C ASN A 150 -2.67 7.16 9.34
N VAL A 151 -3.13 7.79 8.27
CA VAL A 151 -2.33 8.04 7.05
C VAL A 151 -1.07 8.84 7.36
N PRO A 152 -1.10 9.95 8.13
CA PRO A 152 0.11 10.68 8.49
C PRO A 152 1.17 9.81 9.15
N ASP A 153 0.78 8.93 10.08
CA ASP A 153 1.69 8.01 10.76
C ASP A 153 2.35 7.01 9.81
N VAL A 154 1.61 6.55 8.80
CA VAL A 154 2.15 5.67 7.75
C VAL A 154 3.19 6.41 6.93
N LEU A 155 2.93 7.67 6.53
CA LEU A 155 3.86 8.49 5.76
C LEU A 155 5.14 8.80 6.54
N ILE A 156 5.03 9.13 7.83
CA ILE A 156 6.19 9.34 8.71
C ILE A 156 7.06 8.09 8.78
N LYS A 157 6.44 6.93 9.02
CA LYS A 157 7.15 5.65 9.09
C LYS A 157 7.80 5.29 7.75
N PHE A 158 7.12 5.60 6.66
CA PHE A 158 7.66 5.37 5.31
C PHE A 158 8.89 6.24 5.05
N ALA A 159 8.83 7.54 5.29
CA ALA A 159 9.96 8.46 5.14
C ALA A 159 11.15 8.01 6.02
N LYS A 160 10.89 7.59 7.26
CA LYS A 160 11.91 7.06 8.16
C LYS A 160 12.62 5.82 7.61
N ASN A 161 11.89 4.91 6.94
CA ASN A 161 12.48 3.73 6.30
C ASN A 161 13.39 4.10 5.10
N GLN A 162 13.21 5.28 4.52
CA GLN A 162 14.06 5.86 3.48
C GLN A 162 15.17 6.75 4.06
N ASN A 163 15.43 6.67 5.37
CA ASN A 163 16.37 7.52 6.11
C ASN A 163 16.07 9.02 5.96
N ARG A 164 14.79 9.38 5.89
CA ARG A 164 14.31 10.77 5.82
C ARG A 164 13.42 11.10 7.03
N LYS A 165 13.42 12.37 7.41
CA LYS A 165 12.59 12.90 8.49
C LYS A 165 11.39 13.61 7.88
N LEU A 166 10.20 13.20 8.28
CA LEU A 166 8.94 13.85 7.95
C LEU A 166 8.27 14.24 9.26
N GLY A 167 8.02 15.53 9.46
CA GLY A 167 7.36 16.03 10.66
C GLY A 167 5.86 15.70 10.68
N PRO A 168 5.23 15.69 11.88
CA PRO A 168 3.77 15.42 11.98
C PRO A 168 2.92 16.43 11.20
N MET A 169 3.30 17.71 11.19
CA MET A 169 2.58 18.75 10.45
C MET A 169 2.68 18.53 8.93
N GLU A 170 3.87 18.24 8.45
CA GLU A 170 4.14 17.95 7.04
C GLU A 170 3.41 16.68 6.58
N ALA A 171 3.40 15.64 7.41
CA ALA A 171 2.66 14.41 7.15
C ALA A 171 1.15 14.65 7.08
N GLN A 172 0.61 15.47 7.99
CA GLN A 172 -0.79 15.85 8.00
C GLN A 172 -1.15 16.69 6.77
N LEU A 173 -0.28 17.63 6.36
CA LEU A 173 -0.43 18.44 5.17
C LEU A 173 -0.54 17.56 3.92
N LEU A 174 0.36 16.58 3.77
CA LEU A 174 0.34 15.61 2.67
C LEU A 174 -0.93 14.75 2.68
N ALA A 175 -1.29 14.17 3.83
CA ALA A 175 -2.47 13.34 3.96
C ALA A 175 -3.76 14.11 3.61
N THR A 176 -3.85 15.36 4.04
CA THR A 176 -5.00 16.22 3.75
C THR A 176 -5.12 16.55 2.26
N HIS A 177 -4.01 16.88 1.62
CA HIS A 177 -4.00 17.28 0.21
C HIS A 177 -4.18 16.09 -0.74
N LEU A 178 -3.57 14.95 -0.43
CA LEU A 178 -3.57 13.76 -1.29
C LEU A 178 -4.76 12.83 -1.05
N GLY A 179 -5.48 13.04 0.05
CA GLY A 179 -6.66 12.27 0.43
C GLY A 179 -6.31 10.87 0.93
N THR A 180 -7.24 9.93 0.73
CA THR A 180 -7.19 8.57 1.29
C THR A 180 -6.45 7.57 0.41
N ASP A 181 -5.94 7.97 -0.74
CA ASP A 181 -5.14 7.12 -1.63
C ASP A 181 -3.71 7.00 -1.09
N LEU A 182 -3.48 5.95 -0.32
CA LEU A 182 -2.18 5.70 0.30
C LEU A 182 -1.07 5.49 -0.74
N SER A 183 -1.39 4.83 -1.88
CA SER A 183 -0.43 4.61 -2.96
C SER A 183 0.05 5.92 -3.55
N LYS A 184 -0.86 6.85 -3.79
CA LYS A 184 -0.54 8.21 -4.27
C LYS A 184 0.28 8.98 -3.24
N ALA A 185 -0.16 8.96 -1.97
CA ALA A 185 0.51 9.69 -0.91
C ALA A 185 1.96 9.20 -0.68
N VAL A 186 2.18 7.88 -0.71
CA VAL A 186 3.53 7.31 -0.58
C VAL A 186 4.42 7.66 -1.79
N LYS A 187 3.90 7.61 -3.02
CA LYS A 187 4.66 8.03 -4.22
C LYS A 187 5.12 9.49 -4.13
N GLU A 188 4.28 10.38 -3.59
CA GLU A 188 4.69 11.77 -3.36
C GLU A 188 5.78 11.87 -2.29
N VAL A 189 5.70 11.09 -1.21
CA VAL A 189 6.78 11.03 -0.21
C VAL A 189 8.06 10.44 -0.80
N GLU A 190 7.99 9.41 -1.64
CA GLU A 190 9.16 8.87 -2.37
C GLU A 190 9.84 9.95 -3.21
N LYS A 191 9.05 10.69 -3.97
CA LYS A 191 9.55 11.82 -4.78
C LYS A 191 10.22 12.88 -3.89
N LEU A 192 9.61 13.24 -2.76
CA LEU A 192 10.20 14.17 -1.80
C LEU A 192 11.50 13.65 -1.19
N CYS A 193 11.58 12.33 -0.91
CA CYS A 193 12.82 11.72 -0.42
C CYS A 193 14.00 11.85 -1.40
N LEU A 194 13.75 11.87 -2.71
CA LEU A 194 14.78 12.02 -3.75
C LEU A 194 15.31 13.46 -3.83
N VAL A 195 14.47 14.46 -3.55
CA VAL A 195 14.83 15.88 -3.64
C VAL A 195 15.24 16.51 -2.30
N THR A 196 15.22 15.72 -1.23
CA THR A 196 15.64 16.15 0.10
C THR A 196 17.16 16.29 0.14
N GLY A 197 17.66 17.43 0.63
CA GLY A 197 19.08 17.71 0.79
C GLY A 197 19.78 16.94 1.91
N ASP A 198 20.97 17.38 2.30
CA ASP A 198 21.88 16.71 3.24
C ASP A 198 21.32 16.57 4.68
N ASP A 199 20.44 17.45 5.09
CA ASP A 199 19.75 17.43 6.39
C ASP A 199 18.66 16.36 6.50
N ASN A 200 18.40 15.63 5.43
CA ASN A 200 17.47 14.51 5.38
C ASN A 200 16.03 14.83 5.88
N THR A 201 15.65 16.13 5.87
CA THR A 201 14.35 16.58 6.39
C THR A 201 13.45 17.04 5.26
N ILE A 202 12.26 16.45 5.18
CA ILE A 202 11.19 16.88 4.27
C ILE A 202 10.50 18.06 4.93
N THR A 203 10.74 19.26 4.39
CA THR A 203 10.18 20.50 4.91
C THR A 203 8.88 20.88 4.20
N SER A 204 8.08 21.74 4.82
CA SER A 204 6.87 22.29 4.20
C SER A 204 7.18 23.01 2.87
N ASP A 205 8.33 23.70 2.76
CA ASP A 205 8.74 24.35 1.51
C ASP A 205 8.98 23.35 0.37
N LEU A 206 9.60 22.19 0.65
CA LEU A 206 9.75 21.13 -0.35
C LEU A 206 8.39 20.58 -0.78
N ILE A 207 7.46 20.37 0.18
CA ILE A 207 6.11 19.90 -0.11
C ILE A 207 5.38 20.89 -1.01
N HIS A 208 5.40 22.18 -0.68
CA HIS A 208 4.76 23.23 -1.50
C HIS A 208 5.34 23.25 -2.93
N ARG A 209 6.65 23.14 -3.05
CA ARG A 209 7.36 23.23 -4.34
C ARG A 209 7.13 22.02 -5.24
N PHE A 210 7.13 20.80 -4.69
CA PHE A 210 7.14 19.56 -5.48
C PHE A 210 5.81 18.82 -5.52
N VAL A 211 4.92 19.02 -4.54
CA VAL A 211 3.58 18.40 -4.51
C VAL A 211 2.50 19.36 -5.04
N GLY A 212 2.84 20.62 -5.22
CA GLY A 212 1.93 21.63 -5.78
C GLY A 212 0.89 22.14 -4.78
N ILE A 213 1.14 22.01 -3.48
CA ILE A 213 0.29 22.58 -2.43
C ILE A 213 0.54 24.09 -2.35
N ASN A 214 -0.52 24.88 -2.42
CA ASN A 214 -0.38 26.34 -2.31
C ASN A 214 0.09 26.72 -0.90
N LYS A 215 1.17 27.46 -0.80
CA LYS A 215 1.78 27.88 0.48
C LYS A 215 0.85 28.80 1.28
N ASP A 216 0.19 29.72 0.60
CA ASP A 216 -0.60 30.78 1.22
C ASP A 216 -2.10 30.38 1.37
N TYR A 217 -2.57 29.45 0.53
CA TYR A 217 -3.97 29.04 0.45
C TYR A 217 -4.11 27.53 0.66
N ASN A 218 -3.95 27.09 1.90
CA ASN A 218 -4.19 25.71 2.31
C ASN A 218 -5.03 25.66 3.60
N VAL A 219 -5.50 24.48 3.98
CA VAL A 219 -6.43 24.33 5.11
C VAL A 219 -5.79 24.76 6.45
N PHE A 220 -4.47 24.63 6.62
CA PHE A 220 -3.77 25.04 7.85
C PHE A 220 -3.65 26.56 7.92
N GLU A 221 -3.40 27.22 6.79
CA GLU A 221 -3.45 28.68 6.70
C GLU A 221 -4.85 29.23 6.94
N LEU A 222 -5.91 28.49 6.53
CA LEU A 222 -7.28 28.82 6.87
C LEU A 222 -7.52 28.70 8.38
N GLN A 223 -7.07 27.61 9.01
CA GLN A 223 -7.15 27.42 10.46
C GLN A 223 -6.44 28.54 11.22
N ASN A 224 -5.20 28.85 10.81
CA ASN A 224 -4.42 29.95 11.41
C ASN A 224 -5.12 31.29 11.26
N ALA A 225 -5.68 31.57 10.09
CA ALA A 225 -6.41 32.81 9.83
C ALA A 225 -7.70 32.92 10.70
N ILE A 226 -8.42 31.82 10.88
CA ILE A 226 -9.61 31.76 11.76
C ILE A 226 -9.17 31.92 13.22
N GLY A 227 -8.17 31.17 13.69
CA GLY A 227 -7.66 31.22 15.07
C GLY A 227 -7.11 32.60 15.45
N SER A 228 -6.42 33.27 14.54
CA SER A 228 -5.93 34.63 14.70
C SER A 228 -6.97 35.73 14.42
N ARG A 229 -8.21 35.36 14.10
CA ARG A 229 -9.31 36.26 13.71
C ARG A 229 -8.97 37.16 12.51
N ASN A 230 -8.09 36.70 11.64
CA ASN A 230 -7.76 37.39 10.39
C ASN A 230 -8.81 37.05 9.32
N THR A 231 -9.98 37.72 9.41
CA THR A 231 -11.12 37.49 8.53
C THR A 231 -10.81 37.75 7.06
N MET A 232 -9.98 38.75 6.76
CA MET A 232 -9.57 39.07 5.38
C MET A 232 -8.81 37.89 4.75
N LYS A 233 -7.81 37.31 5.45
CA LYS A 233 -7.04 36.16 4.99
C LYS A 233 -7.94 34.91 4.89
N ALA A 234 -8.78 34.67 5.88
CA ALA A 234 -9.70 33.53 5.88
C ALA A 234 -10.66 33.55 4.69
N MET A 235 -11.22 34.72 4.37
CA MET A 235 -12.12 34.88 3.20
C MET A 235 -11.37 34.68 1.87
N LYS A 236 -10.14 35.16 1.73
CA LYS A 236 -9.32 34.94 0.52
C LYS A 236 -9.05 33.43 0.30
N ILE A 237 -8.73 32.71 1.38
CA ILE A 237 -8.47 31.26 1.29
C ILE A 237 -9.77 30.51 0.98
N ALA A 238 -10.89 30.85 1.62
CA ALA A 238 -12.19 30.26 1.32
C ALA A 238 -12.63 30.49 -0.13
N HIS A 239 -12.39 31.69 -0.66
CA HIS A 239 -12.68 32.00 -2.07
C HIS A 239 -11.80 31.17 -3.01
N PHE A 240 -10.50 31.05 -2.71
CA PHE A 240 -9.60 30.19 -3.48
C PHE A 240 -10.08 28.72 -3.49
N PHE A 241 -10.51 28.17 -2.34
CA PHE A 241 -11.07 26.81 -2.28
C PHE A 241 -12.36 26.66 -3.10
N ALA A 242 -13.19 27.69 -3.13
CA ALA A 242 -14.41 27.68 -3.95
C ALA A 242 -14.11 27.66 -5.46
N THR A 243 -13.00 28.26 -5.89
CA THR A 243 -12.61 28.26 -7.29
C THR A 243 -11.82 27.00 -7.70
N ASP A 244 -11.19 26.32 -6.75
CA ASP A 244 -10.41 25.07 -6.99
C ASP A 244 -10.93 23.91 -6.13
N GLN A 245 -12.21 23.58 -6.31
CA GLN A 245 -12.87 22.52 -5.54
C GLN A 245 -12.31 21.12 -5.81
N LYS A 246 -11.65 20.91 -6.93
CA LYS A 246 -11.03 19.62 -7.28
C LYS A 246 -9.89 19.28 -6.32
N ASN A 247 -9.05 20.26 -6.00
CA ASN A 247 -7.91 20.09 -5.11
C ASN A 247 -8.25 20.42 -3.65
N ASN A 248 -9.36 21.12 -3.39
CA ASN A 248 -9.80 21.53 -2.08
C ASN A 248 -11.30 21.15 -1.86
N PRO A 249 -11.64 19.85 -1.74
CA PRO A 249 -13.03 19.42 -1.57
C PRO A 249 -13.64 19.96 -0.28
N LEU A 250 -14.79 20.61 -0.38
CA LEU A 250 -15.46 21.24 0.75
C LEU A 250 -15.74 20.29 1.93
N PRO A 251 -16.19 19.03 1.73
CA PRO A 251 -16.40 18.11 2.85
C PRO A 251 -15.13 17.82 3.66
N VAL A 252 -13.98 17.70 2.98
CA VAL A 252 -12.67 17.46 3.63
C VAL A 252 -12.24 18.69 4.41
N THR A 253 -12.38 19.87 3.82
CA THR A 253 -12.06 21.15 4.48
C THR A 253 -12.88 21.34 5.75
N ILE A 254 -14.20 21.07 5.70
CA ILE A 254 -15.08 21.19 6.88
C ILE A 254 -14.70 20.16 7.95
N ALA A 255 -14.39 18.91 7.60
CA ALA A 255 -14.01 17.89 8.56
C ALA A 255 -12.75 18.29 9.35
N ILE A 256 -11.75 18.87 8.66
CA ILE A 256 -10.51 19.33 9.27
C ILE A 256 -10.76 20.54 10.20
N LEU A 257 -11.58 21.50 9.77
CA LEU A 257 -11.92 22.67 10.59
C LEU A 257 -12.70 22.27 11.86
N ASN A 258 -13.60 21.29 11.76
CA ASN A 258 -14.32 20.76 12.94
C ASN A 258 -13.36 20.13 13.96
N GLY A 259 -12.36 19.36 13.50
CA GLY A 259 -11.34 18.78 14.37
C GLY A 259 -10.47 19.82 15.08
N TYR A 260 -10.32 21.01 14.52
CA TYR A 260 -9.61 22.14 15.13
C TYR A 260 -10.47 22.87 16.20
N SER A 261 -11.77 23.01 15.94
CA SER A 261 -12.71 23.70 16.86
C SER A 261 -13.06 22.87 18.09
N ALA A 262 -12.78 21.58 18.12
CA ALA A 262 -13.06 20.66 19.22
C ALA A 262 -11.91 20.53 20.24
N LYS A 263 -10.82 21.27 20.05
CA LYS A 263 -9.67 21.39 20.98
C LYS A 263 -9.62 22.79 21.58
#